data_fde4f27298474a81978d8be92bfa4202
#
_entry.id   fde4f27298474a81978d8be92bfa4202
#
_cell.length_a   1.000
_cell.length_b   1.000
_cell.length_c   1.000
_cell.angle_alpha   90.00
_cell.angle_beta   90.00
_cell.angle_gamma   90.00
#
_symmetry.space_group_name_H-M   'P 1'
#
loop_
_entity.id
_entity.type
_entity.pdbx_description
1 polymer ?
#
loop_
_entity_poly.entity_id
_entity_poly.type
_entity_poly.pdbx_seq_one_letter_code
_entity_poly.pdbx_strand_id
1 'polypeptide(L)'
;MESELIKTDFDLTSFNTLALPSRSQYFCKAIDQETLMQALLFAKNRGLAISIVASGSNVVLPEKIPGLVINPGMQGIVRKGNRLRVAAGVLWDHLVRESIYTSGLFGLENLSGIPGTVGAAPIQNIGAYGIEFADRFKAL
;
A
#
# COMPACT_ATOMS: atom_id res chain seq x y z
N MET A 1 10.98 9.63 -20.80
CA MET A 1 10.60 8.43 -20.02
C MET A 1 10.70 8.62 -18.51
N GLU A 2 11.78 9.16 -17.92
CA GLU A 2 11.81 9.45 -16.47
C GLU A 2 10.73 10.46 -16.01
N SER A 3 10.36 11.41 -16.85
CA SER A 3 9.40 12.47 -16.49
C SER A 3 7.93 12.02 -16.43
N GLU A 4 7.57 10.88 -16.98
CA GLU A 4 6.19 10.35 -16.88
C GLU A 4 5.97 9.50 -15.62
N LEU A 5 7.02 8.79 -15.15
CA LEU A 5 6.95 7.92 -14.00
C LEU A 5 7.05 8.69 -12.67
N ILE A 6 7.95 9.67 -12.61
CA ILE A 6 8.22 10.46 -11.40
C ILE A 6 7.59 11.84 -11.55
N LYS A 7 6.58 12.13 -10.75
CA LYS A 7 5.93 13.44 -10.69
C LYS A 7 6.64 14.33 -9.67
N THR A 8 6.76 15.61 -9.99
CA THR A 8 7.33 16.62 -9.08
C THR A 8 6.22 17.45 -8.44
N ASP A 9 6.46 17.93 -7.23
CA ASP A 9 5.52 18.78 -6.47
C ASP A 9 4.08 18.22 -6.49
N PHE A 10 3.94 16.95 -6.14
CA PHE A 10 2.70 16.20 -6.29
C PHE A 10 1.78 16.39 -5.10
N ASP A 11 0.50 16.65 -5.37
CA ASP A 11 -0.54 16.81 -4.35
C ASP A 11 -0.95 15.45 -3.77
N LEU A 12 -0.78 15.29 -2.46
CA LEU A 12 -1.12 14.11 -1.68
C LEU A 12 -2.41 14.25 -0.87
N THR A 13 -3.17 15.33 -1.04
CA THR A 13 -4.41 15.57 -0.27
C THR A 13 -5.39 14.40 -0.39
N SER A 14 -5.53 13.82 -1.58
CA SER A 14 -6.37 12.64 -1.80
C SER A 14 -5.72 11.30 -1.41
N PHE A 15 -4.45 11.31 -0.98
CA PHE A 15 -3.70 10.13 -0.56
C PHE A 15 -3.63 9.98 0.98
N ASN A 16 -4.45 10.71 1.70
CA ASN A 16 -4.66 10.52 3.14
C ASN A 16 -6.14 10.67 3.48
N THR A 17 -6.62 9.83 4.39
CA THR A 17 -8.04 9.75 4.74
C THR A 17 -8.54 10.98 5.52
N LEU A 18 -7.64 11.76 6.10
CA LEU A 18 -7.96 13.02 6.77
C LEU A 18 -8.12 14.18 5.78
N ALA A 19 -7.79 13.95 4.49
CA ALA A 19 -7.80 14.96 3.44
C ALA A 19 -7.02 16.25 3.81
N LEU A 20 -5.96 16.07 4.60
CA LEU A 20 -5.06 17.17 4.97
C LEU A 20 -4.22 17.58 3.75
N PRO A 21 -4.06 18.87 3.48
CA PRO A 21 -3.16 19.34 2.45
C PRO A 21 -1.75 18.85 2.67
N SER A 22 -1.19 18.16 1.68
CA SER A 22 0.17 17.63 1.72
C SER A 22 0.73 17.57 0.32
N ARG A 23 2.01 17.84 0.15
CA ARG A 23 2.71 17.76 -1.13
C ARG A 23 4.03 17.02 -0.98
N SER A 24 4.34 16.15 -1.93
CA SER A 24 5.65 15.50 -2.00
C SER A 24 6.56 16.20 -3.01
N GLN A 25 7.86 16.25 -2.69
CA GLN A 25 8.86 16.77 -3.62
C GLN A 25 8.87 15.93 -4.92
N TYR A 26 8.87 14.61 -4.78
CA TYR A 26 8.72 13.64 -5.87
C TYR A 26 7.69 12.58 -5.50
N PHE A 27 7.00 12.05 -6.49
CA PHE A 27 5.99 11.02 -6.30
C PHE A 27 6.07 9.97 -7.40
N CYS A 28 5.93 8.70 -7.02
CA CYS A 28 5.79 7.58 -7.93
C CYS A 28 4.67 6.63 -7.47
N LYS A 29 3.76 6.27 -8.36
CA LYS A 29 2.85 5.16 -8.15
C LYS A 29 3.46 3.90 -8.76
N ALA A 30 3.97 3.01 -7.92
CA ALA A 30 4.58 1.75 -8.34
C ALA A 30 3.50 0.71 -8.65
N ILE A 31 3.16 0.54 -9.92
CA ILE A 31 2.10 -0.37 -10.38
C ILE A 31 2.62 -1.78 -10.64
N ASP A 32 3.93 -1.96 -10.77
CA ASP A 32 4.61 -3.23 -10.97
C ASP A 32 6.04 -3.18 -10.39
N GLN A 33 6.76 -4.28 -10.51
CA GLN A 33 8.12 -4.39 -10.01
C GLN A 33 9.10 -3.50 -10.79
N GLU A 34 8.88 -3.31 -12.08
CA GLU A 34 9.76 -2.48 -12.91
C GLU A 34 9.67 -1.00 -12.50
N THR A 35 8.46 -0.47 -12.37
CA THR A 35 8.23 0.91 -11.90
C THR A 35 8.77 1.12 -10.49
N LEU A 36 8.64 0.14 -9.61
CA LEU A 36 9.23 0.21 -8.27
C LEU A 36 10.76 0.29 -8.34
N MET A 37 11.40 -0.57 -9.13
CA MET A 37 12.86 -0.57 -9.29
C MET A 37 13.38 0.75 -9.86
N GLN A 38 12.69 1.30 -10.86
CA GLN A 38 13.04 2.60 -11.45
C GLN A 38 12.93 3.74 -10.43
N ALA A 39 11.86 3.73 -9.61
CA ALA A 39 11.68 4.71 -8.54
C ALA A 39 12.79 4.62 -7.48
N LEU A 40 13.17 3.41 -7.07
CA LEU A 40 14.25 3.19 -6.12
C LEU A 40 15.61 3.65 -6.67
N LEU A 41 15.90 3.36 -7.93
CA LEU A 41 17.12 3.83 -8.61
C LEU A 41 17.15 5.36 -8.74
N PHE A 42 16.02 5.98 -9.08
CA PHE A 42 15.90 7.43 -9.11
C PHE A 42 16.26 8.06 -7.75
N ALA A 43 15.69 7.54 -6.67
CA ALA A 43 15.97 8.04 -5.33
C ALA A 43 17.43 7.82 -4.92
N LYS A 44 17.97 6.62 -5.19
CA LYS A 44 19.37 6.27 -4.90
C LYS A 44 20.35 7.21 -5.60
N ASN A 45 20.17 7.41 -6.91
CA ASN A 45 21.07 8.23 -7.72
C ASN A 45 21.08 9.71 -7.32
N ARG A 46 20.03 10.19 -6.65
CA ARG A 46 19.88 11.57 -6.17
C ARG A 46 20.06 11.72 -4.66
N GLY A 47 20.34 10.64 -3.94
CA GLY A 47 20.48 10.68 -2.48
C GLY A 47 19.19 11.09 -1.76
N LEU A 48 18.02 10.74 -2.32
CA LEU A 48 16.73 11.14 -1.77
C LEU A 48 16.25 10.15 -0.69
N ALA A 49 15.66 10.69 0.36
CA ALA A 49 14.89 9.89 1.30
C ALA A 49 13.64 9.31 0.61
N ILE A 50 13.22 8.11 1.02
CA ILE A 50 12.04 7.44 0.50
C ILE A 50 11.00 7.33 1.61
N SER A 51 9.78 7.74 1.30
CA SER A 51 8.59 7.53 2.14
C SER A 51 7.59 6.65 1.40
N ILE A 52 7.04 5.64 2.07
CA ILE A 52 5.99 4.79 1.50
C ILE A 52 4.64 5.27 2.04
N VAL A 53 3.73 5.64 1.14
CA VAL A 53 2.36 6.05 1.49
C VAL A 53 1.38 5.20 0.67
N ALA A 54 0.67 4.31 1.34
CA ALA A 54 -0.37 3.47 0.72
C ALA A 54 -1.67 4.27 0.56
N SER A 55 -2.74 3.90 1.27
CA SER A 55 -4.00 4.66 1.28
C SER A 55 -4.00 5.83 2.27
N GLY A 56 -2.96 6.00 3.06
CA GLY A 56 -2.84 7.09 4.05
C GLY A 56 -3.89 7.03 5.17
N SER A 57 -4.35 5.83 5.54
CA SER A 57 -5.40 5.63 6.54
C SER A 57 -4.90 5.62 7.99
N ASN A 58 -3.60 5.50 8.20
CA ASN A 58 -3.00 5.45 9.55
C ASN A 58 -1.78 6.37 9.68
N VAL A 59 -1.80 7.50 8.98
CA VAL A 59 -0.72 8.48 8.99
C VAL A 59 -1.29 9.89 9.00
N VAL A 60 -0.56 10.80 9.63
CA VAL A 60 -0.76 12.24 9.50
C VAL A 60 0.41 12.76 8.65
N LEU A 61 0.10 13.15 7.41
CA LEU A 61 1.12 13.65 6.49
C LEU A 61 1.44 15.12 6.83
N PRO A 62 2.73 15.49 6.87
CA PRO A 62 3.12 16.90 6.97
C PRO A 62 2.75 17.65 5.68
N GLU A 63 2.67 18.98 5.76
CA GLU A 63 2.35 19.82 4.59
C GLU A 63 3.29 19.59 3.42
N LYS A 64 4.58 19.32 3.70
CA LYS A 64 5.61 19.02 2.68
C LYS A 64 6.40 17.78 3.07
N ILE A 65 6.54 16.85 2.14
CA ILE A 65 7.35 15.65 2.28
C ILE A 65 8.57 15.77 1.36
N PRO A 66 9.78 15.91 1.90
CA PRO A 66 11.01 15.93 1.09
C PRO A 66 11.31 14.53 0.54
N GLY A 67 12.04 14.47 -0.57
CA GLY A 67 12.43 13.23 -1.19
C GLY A 67 11.34 12.61 -2.06
N LEU A 68 11.34 11.29 -2.17
CA LEU A 68 10.43 10.53 -3.01
C LEU A 68 9.35 9.82 -2.17
N VAL A 69 8.09 10.11 -2.46
CA VAL A 69 6.96 9.32 -1.97
C VAL A 69 6.66 8.22 -2.99
N ILE A 70 6.66 6.97 -2.55
CA ILE A 70 6.23 5.82 -3.35
C ILE A 70 4.87 5.35 -2.85
N ASN A 71 3.89 5.31 -3.74
CA ASN A 71 2.58 4.71 -3.50
C ASN A 71 2.57 3.29 -4.10
N PRO A 72 2.44 2.24 -3.27
CA PRO A 72 2.32 0.85 -3.76
C PRO A 72 0.99 0.66 -4.48
N GLY A 73 1.02 0.61 -5.82
CA GLY A 73 -0.16 0.48 -6.67
C GLY A 73 -0.34 -0.91 -7.29
N MET A 74 0.55 -1.87 -6.99
CA MET A 74 0.49 -3.23 -7.53
C MET A 74 -0.81 -3.94 -7.16
N GLN A 75 -1.44 -4.60 -8.14
CA GLN A 75 -2.72 -5.28 -7.99
C GLN A 75 -2.59 -6.77 -8.31
N GLY A 76 -3.50 -7.56 -7.78
CA GLY A 76 -3.63 -8.98 -8.06
C GLY A 76 -3.74 -9.85 -6.82
N ILE A 77 -4.59 -10.87 -6.92
CA ILE A 77 -4.81 -11.91 -5.92
C ILE A 77 -4.70 -13.26 -6.64
N VAL A 78 -3.82 -14.12 -6.17
CA VAL A 78 -3.62 -15.45 -6.74
C VAL A 78 -3.81 -16.48 -5.65
N ARG A 79 -4.72 -17.43 -5.87
CA ARG A 79 -4.97 -18.55 -4.96
C ARG A 79 -4.06 -19.74 -5.26
N LYS A 80 -3.50 -20.33 -4.21
CA LYS A 80 -2.80 -21.61 -4.27
C LYS A 80 -3.19 -22.48 -3.08
N GLY A 81 -4.12 -23.40 -3.31
CA GLY A 81 -4.71 -24.22 -2.25
C GLY A 81 -5.49 -23.35 -1.24
N ASN A 82 -5.07 -23.39 0.02
CA ASN A 82 -5.64 -22.58 1.11
C ASN A 82 -4.86 -21.28 1.38
N ARG A 83 -4.05 -20.83 0.42
CA ARG A 83 -3.24 -19.61 0.53
C ARG A 83 -3.61 -18.63 -0.56
N LEU A 84 -3.57 -17.34 -0.23
CA LEU A 84 -3.68 -16.24 -1.17
C LEU A 84 -2.34 -15.50 -1.22
N ARG A 85 -1.81 -15.32 -2.42
CA ARG A 85 -0.72 -14.38 -2.69
C ARG A 85 -1.35 -13.10 -3.21
N VAL A 86 -1.10 -12.00 -2.52
CA VAL A 86 -1.79 -10.73 -2.75
C VAL A 86 -0.77 -9.63 -2.95
N ALA A 87 -0.99 -8.81 -3.97
CA ALA A 87 -0.14 -7.66 -4.22
C ALA A 87 -0.39 -6.53 -3.20
N ALA A 88 0.67 -5.76 -2.93
CA ALA A 88 0.68 -4.76 -1.86
C ALA A 88 -0.36 -3.64 -1.99
N GLY A 89 -0.75 -3.27 -3.21
CA GLY A 89 -1.70 -2.20 -3.49
C GLY A 89 -3.17 -2.62 -3.46
N VAL A 90 -3.46 -3.92 -3.27
CA VAL A 90 -4.84 -4.40 -3.14
C VAL A 90 -5.46 -3.83 -1.86
N LEU A 91 -6.68 -3.30 -1.96
CA LEU A 91 -7.41 -2.83 -0.78
C LEU A 91 -7.69 -4.00 0.16
N TRP A 92 -7.51 -3.77 1.46
CA TRP A 92 -7.70 -4.81 2.47
C TRP A 92 -9.11 -5.42 2.44
N ASP A 93 -10.16 -4.59 2.39
CA ASP A 93 -11.54 -5.08 2.38
C ASP A 93 -11.88 -5.86 1.08
N HIS A 94 -11.22 -5.52 -0.04
CA HIS A 94 -11.33 -6.31 -1.27
C HIS A 94 -10.74 -7.71 -1.06
N LEU A 95 -9.57 -7.85 -0.41
CA LEU A 95 -9.02 -9.16 -0.07
C LEU A 95 -9.97 -9.95 0.82
N VAL A 96 -10.55 -9.34 1.85
CA VAL A 96 -11.49 -10.02 2.75
C VAL A 96 -12.67 -10.57 1.95
N ARG A 97 -13.28 -9.77 1.10
CA ARG A 97 -14.40 -10.19 0.24
C ARG A 97 -14.00 -11.30 -0.73
N GLU A 98 -12.87 -11.14 -1.40
CA GLU A 98 -12.37 -12.12 -2.36
C GLU A 98 -12.06 -13.46 -1.69
N SER A 99 -11.51 -13.45 -0.46
CA SER A 99 -11.23 -14.67 0.30
C SER A 99 -12.50 -15.46 0.59
N ILE A 100 -13.59 -14.79 0.94
CA ILE A 100 -14.86 -15.43 1.32
C ILE A 100 -15.65 -15.85 0.08
N TYR A 101 -15.98 -14.88 -0.76
CA TYR A 101 -16.99 -15.09 -1.83
C TYR A 101 -16.42 -15.80 -3.05
N THR A 102 -15.18 -15.55 -3.41
CA THR A 102 -14.57 -16.15 -4.61
C THR A 102 -13.72 -17.36 -4.25
N SER A 103 -12.97 -17.28 -3.15
CA SER A 103 -12.02 -18.32 -2.78
C SER A 103 -12.58 -19.34 -1.78
N GLY A 104 -13.69 -19.03 -1.08
CA GLY A 104 -14.24 -19.90 -0.03
C GLY A 104 -13.26 -20.13 1.13
N LEU A 105 -12.37 -19.15 1.39
CA LEU A 105 -11.40 -19.17 2.47
C LEU A 105 -11.85 -18.21 3.56
N PHE A 106 -12.00 -18.73 4.77
CA PHE A 106 -12.50 -18.03 5.93
C PHE A 106 -11.39 -17.70 6.93
N GLY A 107 -11.65 -16.75 7.83
CA GLY A 107 -10.74 -16.32 8.90
C GLY A 107 -10.23 -14.88 8.81
N LEU A 108 -10.70 -14.12 7.81
CA LEU A 108 -10.43 -12.68 7.69
C LEU A 108 -11.67 -11.82 7.97
N GLU A 109 -12.83 -12.43 8.21
CA GLU A 109 -14.14 -11.77 8.28
C GLU A 109 -14.16 -10.66 9.33
N ASN A 110 -13.59 -10.93 10.50
CA ASN A 110 -13.52 -9.98 11.61
C ASN A 110 -12.66 -8.75 11.31
N LEU A 111 -11.82 -8.83 10.28
CA LEU A 111 -10.95 -7.74 9.84
C LEU A 111 -11.56 -6.94 8.68
N SER A 112 -12.81 -7.24 8.28
CA SER A 112 -13.54 -6.49 7.25
C SER A 112 -13.74 -5.04 7.65
N GLY A 113 -13.71 -4.13 6.68
CA GLY A 113 -13.92 -2.71 6.89
C GLY A 113 -12.72 -1.95 7.48
N ILE A 114 -11.62 -2.64 7.85
CA ILE A 114 -10.39 -1.95 8.25
C ILE A 114 -9.83 -1.24 7.01
N PRO A 115 -9.64 0.09 7.05
CA PRO A 115 -9.12 0.82 5.90
C PRO A 115 -7.65 0.52 5.67
N GLY A 116 -7.22 0.55 4.42
CA GLY A 116 -5.80 0.36 4.07
C GLY A 116 -5.61 -0.61 2.92
N THR A 117 -4.35 -0.94 2.67
CA THR A 117 -3.94 -1.91 1.65
C THR A 117 -3.29 -3.13 2.27
N VAL A 118 -3.24 -4.22 1.53
CA VAL A 118 -2.63 -5.48 1.99
C VAL A 118 -1.17 -5.29 2.36
N GLY A 119 -0.41 -4.50 1.60
CA GLY A 119 0.99 -4.22 1.91
C GLY A 119 1.21 -3.37 3.15
N ALA A 120 0.20 -2.58 3.58
CA ALA A 120 0.27 -1.79 4.80
C ALA A 120 -0.18 -2.58 6.05
N ALA A 121 -1.01 -3.60 5.86
CA ALA A 121 -1.59 -4.39 6.95
C ALA A 121 -0.55 -4.97 7.96
N PRO A 122 0.59 -5.54 7.52
CA PRO A 122 1.60 -6.07 8.44
C PRO A 122 2.35 -4.99 9.23
N ILE A 123 2.42 -3.76 8.73
CA ILE A 123 3.23 -2.70 9.36
C ILE A 123 2.74 -2.39 10.77
N GLN A 124 1.46 -2.43 11.00
CA GLN A 124 0.81 -2.18 12.29
C GLN A 124 0.06 -3.40 12.83
N ASN A 125 0.24 -4.57 12.18
CA ASN A 125 -0.43 -5.80 12.57
C ASN A 125 -1.93 -5.57 12.79
N ILE A 126 -2.65 -5.12 11.75
CA ILE A 126 -4.08 -4.79 11.87
C ILE A 126 -4.84 -5.89 12.60
N GLY A 127 -5.74 -5.49 13.47
CA GLY A 127 -6.50 -6.43 14.29
C GLY A 127 -7.86 -5.89 14.70
N ALA A 128 -8.82 -6.79 14.88
CA ALA A 128 -10.14 -6.50 15.40
C ALA A 128 -10.80 -7.78 15.92
N TYR A 129 -11.64 -7.64 16.94
CA TYR A 129 -12.44 -8.75 17.49
C TYR A 129 -11.62 -10.00 17.86
N GLY A 130 -10.41 -9.79 18.39
CA GLY A 130 -9.55 -10.87 18.87
C GLY A 130 -8.77 -11.62 17.78
N ILE A 131 -8.78 -11.13 16.55
CA ILE A 131 -7.98 -11.66 15.44
C ILE A 131 -7.02 -10.56 14.96
N GLU A 132 -5.78 -10.93 14.69
CA GLU A 132 -4.74 -10.07 14.14
C GLU A 132 -4.27 -10.58 12.79
N PHE A 133 -3.67 -9.67 11.99
CA PHE A 133 -3.08 -10.02 10.70
C PHE A 133 -2.06 -11.16 10.82
N ALA A 134 -1.22 -11.13 11.87
CA ALA A 134 -0.20 -12.16 12.14
C ALA A 134 -0.77 -13.57 12.25
N ASP A 135 -2.02 -13.73 12.72
CA ASP A 135 -2.67 -15.05 12.86
C ASP A 135 -2.92 -15.74 11.51
N ARG A 136 -2.97 -14.97 10.43
CA ARG A 136 -3.26 -15.44 9.06
C ARG A 136 -2.10 -15.24 8.11
N PHE A 137 -1.06 -14.55 8.53
CA PHE A 137 0.10 -14.24 7.72
C PHE A 137 1.04 -15.43 7.60
N LYS A 138 1.55 -15.69 6.40
CA LYS A 138 2.49 -16.80 6.15
C LYS A 138 3.89 -16.31 5.80
N ALA A 139 4.01 -15.39 4.85
CA ALA A 139 5.27 -14.84 4.38
C ALA A 139 5.05 -13.58 3.51
N LEU A 140 6.09 -12.75 3.40
CA LEU A 140 6.23 -11.68 2.40
C LEU A 140 7.01 -12.18 1.20
#